data_ffe492d43cb03d2a44fa5efdbe36d19a
#
_entry.id   ffe492d43cb03d2a44fa5efdbe36d19a
#
_cell.length_a   1.000
_cell.length_b   1.000
_cell.length_c   1.000
_cell.angle_alpha   90.00
_cell.angle_beta   90.00
_cell.angle_gamma   90.00
#
_symmetry.space_group_name_H-M   'P 1'
#
loop_
_entity.id
_entity.type
_entity.pdbx_description
1 polymer ?
#
loop_
_entity_poly.entity_id
_entity_poly.type
_entity_poly.pdbx_seq_one_letter_code
_entity_poly.pdbx_strand_id
1 'polypeptide(L)'
;MALRRVALASANVVTRRLVPWVVLRGRQFSSVSVSVGQPTPATHPHLMQSGELTPGFTSDEYIQRRANLVAMLPPNSVVLLASAAPVHLPNTVIPIPGYRQDADFAYLTGVTQPGVVAMLQVGDQSGSDKKQSTYTLLVPPQSKHNDVWNGPRIDSNTAVSYFNAGEAHEVPNNMTRVLLSALAKSQNVFLDKSILQFDDGIRTALSTAGVLKRPPQALRPLMHRLRWQKSIGEIDAMKASVNASINGFRDAMKHSNDGINESEIGARHEFICKLHGADRLAYPSVVAGGSASLIVHYSAMNKLLGKGELLLMDAGCERNGYVSDITRTWPVCEKSGFSNAQADVYDAVLAAHSQCVAAAHVGVSLHELHLLSVEVLSQGLRDLGVKSDSVTNKSVPYQKYYPHSVGHWLGMDTHDTPSVSTSSAIAKGCAFTIEPGLYFPVDDPAVPKALRGIGVRIEDNLAVDPVTGEMEVLSAALPVGRREVEELVRELRR
;
A
#
# COMPACT_ATOMS: atom_id res chain seq x y z
N MET A 1 34.26 -32.43 -16.55
CA MET A 1 35.03 -31.38 -17.27
C MET A 1 34.08 -30.39 -17.88
N ALA A 2 34.26 -29.14 -17.61
CA ALA A 2 33.69 -27.88 -18.08
C ALA A 2 32.82 -27.16 -17.04
N LEU A 3 33.52 -26.44 -16.15
CA LEU A 3 33.04 -25.30 -15.38
C LEU A 3 32.76 -24.14 -16.34
N ARG A 4 31.52 -23.67 -16.42
CA ARG A 4 31.18 -22.36 -17.02
C ARG A 4 31.14 -21.31 -15.92
N ARG A 5 32.08 -20.37 -15.98
CA ARG A 5 32.13 -19.15 -15.21
C ARG A 5 30.92 -18.28 -15.60
N VAL A 6 30.11 -17.94 -14.64
CA VAL A 6 29.12 -16.84 -14.78
C VAL A 6 29.86 -15.56 -14.40
N ALA A 7 29.97 -14.66 -15.36
CA ALA A 7 30.56 -13.34 -15.16
C ALA A 7 29.61 -12.47 -14.30
N LEU A 8 30.16 -11.96 -13.20
CA LEU A 8 29.54 -10.89 -12.40
C LEU A 8 29.54 -9.61 -13.25
N ALA A 9 28.35 -9.20 -13.68
CA ALA A 9 28.11 -7.88 -14.21
C ALA A 9 28.15 -6.90 -13.03
N SER A 10 29.16 -6.06 -12.97
CA SER A 10 29.29 -4.96 -12.04
C SER A 10 28.16 -3.96 -12.26
N ALA A 11 27.19 -3.93 -11.34
CA ALA A 11 26.19 -2.87 -11.27
C ALA A 11 26.91 -1.56 -10.91
N ASN A 12 26.92 -0.62 -11.82
CA ASN A 12 27.32 0.76 -11.57
C ASN A 12 26.33 1.39 -10.59
N VAL A 13 26.70 1.42 -9.32
CA VAL A 13 26.04 2.22 -8.30
C VAL A 13 26.29 3.68 -8.63
N VAL A 14 25.31 4.33 -9.22
CA VAL A 14 25.29 5.78 -9.35
C VAL A 14 25.10 6.36 -7.95
N THR A 15 26.22 6.61 -7.29
CA THR A 15 26.26 7.45 -6.08
C THR A 15 25.81 8.86 -6.46
N ARG A 16 24.54 9.17 -6.32
CA ARG A 16 24.09 10.55 -6.25
C ARG A 16 24.74 11.16 -5.00
N ARG A 17 25.80 11.93 -5.19
CA ARG A 17 26.34 12.81 -4.17
C ARG A 17 25.20 13.63 -3.58
N LEU A 18 25.09 13.65 -2.27
CA LEU A 18 24.32 14.65 -1.54
C LEU A 18 24.81 16.00 -2.04
N VAL A 19 24.00 16.66 -2.85
CA VAL A 19 24.29 18.01 -3.33
C VAL A 19 24.17 18.91 -2.10
N PRO A 20 25.27 19.65 -1.72
CA PRO A 20 25.14 20.61 -0.64
C PRO A 20 24.09 21.64 -1.04
N TRP A 21 23.33 22.11 -0.08
CA TRP A 21 22.35 23.19 -0.23
C TRP A 21 23.02 24.39 -0.89
N VAL A 22 22.94 24.48 -2.22
CA VAL A 22 23.30 25.70 -2.92
C VAL A 22 22.16 26.68 -2.67
N VAL A 23 22.42 27.65 -1.83
CA VAL A 23 21.56 28.84 -1.67
C VAL A 23 21.55 29.55 -3.02
N LEU A 24 20.58 29.23 -3.85
CA LEU A 24 20.27 30.01 -5.05
C LEU A 24 19.69 31.35 -4.60
N ARG A 25 20.57 32.36 -4.49
CA ARG A 25 20.16 33.77 -4.35
C ARG A 25 19.33 34.18 -5.58
N GLY A 26 18.10 34.58 -5.33
CA GLY A 26 17.38 35.56 -6.11
C GLY A 26 16.97 35.17 -7.53
N ARG A 27 15.91 34.38 -7.66
CA ARG A 27 14.94 34.60 -8.75
C ARG A 27 13.71 35.22 -8.12
N GLN A 28 13.42 36.47 -8.51
CA GLN A 28 12.14 37.09 -8.24
C GLN A 28 11.05 36.22 -8.89
N PHE A 29 10.26 35.56 -8.07
CA PHE A 29 9.04 34.91 -8.53
C PHE A 29 8.01 36.03 -8.81
N SER A 30 8.03 36.57 -10.02
CA SER A 30 6.97 37.39 -10.55
C SER A 30 6.05 36.55 -11.45
N SER A 31 5.30 35.68 -10.82
CA SER A 31 4.00 35.24 -11.26
C SER A 31 3.32 34.62 -10.04
N VAL A 32 2.17 35.16 -9.69
CA VAL A 32 1.29 34.53 -8.70
C VAL A 32 0.92 33.18 -9.28
N SER A 33 1.67 32.12 -8.91
CA SER A 33 1.31 30.76 -9.26
C SER A 33 -0.02 30.49 -8.56
N VAL A 34 -1.09 30.34 -9.33
CA VAL A 34 -2.40 29.97 -8.80
C VAL A 34 -2.22 28.64 -8.07
N SER A 35 -2.35 28.66 -6.75
CA SER A 35 -2.27 27.43 -5.95
C SER A 35 -3.52 26.61 -6.22
N VAL A 36 -3.34 25.40 -6.71
CA VAL A 36 -4.46 24.44 -6.93
C VAL A 36 -4.79 23.64 -5.67
N GLY A 37 -4.20 24.03 -4.52
CA GLY A 37 -4.41 23.38 -3.22
C GLY A 37 -3.68 22.05 -3.04
N GLN A 38 -2.86 21.65 -3.99
CA GLN A 38 -1.93 20.52 -3.93
C GLN A 38 -0.66 20.83 -4.73
N PRO A 39 0.42 20.05 -4.59
CA PRO A 39 1.64 20.23 -5.37
C PRO A 39 1.38 20.23 -6.87
N THR A 40 2.09 21.11 -7.59
CA THR A 40 2.11 21.16 -9.05
C THR A 40 3.56 21.29 -9.52
N PRO A 41 3.88 20.98 -10.79
CA PRO A 41 5.23 21.22 -11.35
C PRO A 41 5.72 22.66 -11.17
N ALA A 42 4.82 23.64 -11.21
CA ALA A 42 5.17 25.05 -11.05
C ALA A 42 5.45 25.45 -9.60
N THR A 43 4.70 24.91 -8.64
CA THR A 43 4.84 25.24 -7.21
C THR A 43 5.84 24.35 -6.50
N HIS A 44 6.01 23.09 -6.94
CA HIS A 44 6.85 22.06 -6.32
C HIS A 44 7.73 21.35 -7.34
N PRO A 45 8.63 22.06 -8.06
CA PRO A 45 9.48 21.46 -9.10
C PRO A 45 10.50 20.44 -8.55
N HIS A 46 10.68 20.37 -7.22
CA HIS A 46 11.49 19.36 -6.54
C HIS A 46 10.76 18.01 -6.34
N LEU A 47 9.43 18.00 -6.45
CA LEU A 47 8.58 16.83 -6.31
C LEU A 47 8.03 16.33 -7.65
N MET A 48 7.79 17.22 -8.59
CA MET A 48 7.03 16.96 -9.81
C MET A 48 7.75 17.44 -11.06
N GLN A 49 7.59 16.69 -12.13
CA GLN A 49 8.07 17.06 -13.47
C GLN A 49 6.95 17.73 -14.28
N SER A 50 7.35 18.42 -15.37
CA SER A 50 6.38 19.01 -16.31
C SER A 50 5.48 17.92 -16.92
N GLY A 51 4.16 18.15 -16.92
CA GLY A 51 3.15 17.20 -17.41
C GLY A 51 2.59 16.26 -16.36
N GLU A 52 3.16 16.21 -15.17
CA GLU A 52 2.60 15.43 -14.05
C GLU A 52 1.42 16.16 -13.40
N LEU A 53 0.37 15.41 -13.10
CA LEU A 53 -0.80 15.85 -12.34
C LEU A 53 -0.60 15.63 -10.83
N THR A 54 0.03 14.51 -10.49
CA THR A 54 0.55 14.18 -9.14
C THR A 54 1.95 13.62 -9.29
N PRO A 55 2.78 13.59 -8.23
CA PRO A 55 4.14 13.10 -8.32
C PRO A 55 4.22 11.69 -8.96
N GLY A 56 4.91 11.58 -10.09
CA GLY A 56 5.10 10.34 -10.84
C GLY A 56 4.00 9.97 -11.84
N PHE A 57 2.88 10.73 -11.88
CA PHE A 57 1.75 10.39 -12.74
C PHE A 57 1.30 11.57 -13.60
N THR A 58 1.23 11.33 -14.91
CA THR A 58 0.81 12.33 -15.86
C THR A 58 -0.71 12.51 -15.89
N SER A 59 -1.15 13.65 -16.42
CA SER A 59 -2.57 13.92 -16.67
C SER A 59 -3.22 12.86 -17.58
N ASP A 60 -2.49 12.37 -18.59
CA ASP A 60 -2.99 11.37 -19.55
C ASP A 60 -3.27 10.02 -18.86
N GLU A 61 -2.48 9.66 -17.85
CA GLU A 61 -2.73 8.44 -17.09
C GLU A 61 -4.09 8.49 -16.37
N TYR A 62 -4.43 9.61 -15.75
CA TYR A 62 -5.75 9.78 -15.10
C TYR A 62 -6.89 9.77 -16.12
N ILE A 63 -6.70 10.35 -17.30
CA ILE A 63 -7.67 10.29 -18.39
C ILE A 63 -7.88 8.82 -18.83
N GLN A 64 -6.78 8.06 -18.96
CA GLN A 64 -6.87 6.64 -19.34
C GLN A 64 -7.54 5.78 -18.27
N ARG A 65 -7.26 6.01 -16.96
CA ARG A 65 -7.91 5.34 -15.84
C ARG A 65 -9.44 5.55 -15.89
N ARG A 66 -9.90 6.78 -16.12
CA ARG A 66 -11.33 7.09 -16.29
C ARG A 66 -11.90 6.41 -17.54
N ALA A 67 -11.19 6.42 -18.66
CA ALA A 67 -11.61 5.75 -19.88
C ALA A 67 -11.77 4.24 -19.68
N ASN A 68 -10.85 3.61 -18.97
CA ASN A 68 -10.92 2.19 -18.62
C ASN A 68 -12.15 1.88 -17.74
N LEU A 69 -12.48 2.73 -16.78
CA LEU A 69 -13.71 2.57 -16.00
C LEU A 69 -14.94 2.68 -16.89
N VAL A 70 -15.01 3.71 -17.73
CA VAL A 70 -16.13 3.94 -18.68
C VAL A 70 -16.34 2.73 -19.60
N ALA A 71 -15.25 2.09 -20.05
CA ALA A 71 -15.33 0.89 -20.89
C ALA A 71 -16.05 -0.28 -20.19
N MET A 72 -15.94 -0.40 -18.86
CA MET A 72 -16.57 -1.44 -18.07
C MET A 72 -18.04 -1.17 -17.72
N LEU A 73 -18.50 0.07 -17.86
CA LEU A 73 -19.84 0.48 -17.43
C LEU A 73 -20.87 0.27 -18.57
N PRO A 74 -22.13 -0.09 -18.27
CA PRO A 74 -23.20 -0.07 -19.26
C PRO A 74 -23.52 1.37 -19.71
N PRO A 75 -24.18 1.55 -20.88
CA PRO A 75 -24.69 2.86 -21.29
C PRO A 75 -25.63 3.46 -20.24
N ASN A 76 -25.80 4.77 -20.29
CA ASN A 76 -26.67 5.51 -19.36
C ASN A 76 -26.35 5.25 -17.87
N SER A 77 -25.05 5.18 -17.57
CA SER A 77 -24.56 5.01 -16.20
C SER A 77 -24.11 6.33 -15.59
N VAL A 78 -24.29 6.45 -14.28
CA VAL A 78 -23.69 7.48 -13.43
C VAL A 78 -22.83 6.81 -12.37
N VAL A 79 -21.59 7.26 -12.23
CA VAL A 79 -20.67 6.88 -11.16
C VAL A 79 -20.49 8.07 -10.23
N LEU A 80 -20.56 7.83 -8.93
CA LEU A 80 -20.32 8.85 -7.90
C LEU A 80 -19.26 8.36 -6.92
N LEU A 81 -18.22 9.17 -6.72
CA LEU A 81 -17.18 8.99 -5.72
C LEU A 81 -17.00 10.28 -4.91
N ALA A 82 -16.74 10.14 -3.61
CA ALA A 82 -16.37 11.25 -2.75
C ALA A 82 -14.93 11.12 -2.28
N SER A 83 -14.27 12.26 -2.10
CA SER A 83 -12.99 12.32 -1.38
C SER A 83 -13.14 11.83 0.05
N ALA A 84 -12.06 11.33 0.65
CA ALA A 84 -12.07 11.02 2.07
C ALA A 84 -12.40 12.26 2.91
N ALA A 85 -13.11 12.08 4.02
CA ALA A 85 -13.32 13.13 5.00
C ALA A 85 -12.09 13.24 5.91
N PRO A 86 -11.70 14.45 6.35
CA PRO A 86 -10.71 14.60 7.41
C PRO A 86 -11.17 13.91 8.69
N VAL A 87 -10.27 13.15 9.31
CA VAL A 87 -10.53 12.51 10.60
C VAL A 87 -10.05 13.43 11.71
N HIS A 88 -10.87 13.62 12.73
CA HIS A 88 -10.57 14.46 13.90
C HIS A 88 -10.46 13.62 15.17
N LEU A 89 -9.73 14.11 16.15
CA LEU A 89 -9.76 13.54 17.49
C LEU A 89 -11.20 13.57 18.03
N PRO A 90 -11.66 12.52 18.73
CA PRO A 90 -13.06 12.45 19.22
C PRO A 90 -13.46 13.71 19.98
N ASN A 91 -14.63 14.26 19.62
CA ASN A 91 -15.20 15.47 20.23
C ASN A 91 -14.36 16.74 20.12
N THR A 92 -13.48 16.84 19.12
CA THR A 92 -12.66 18.02 18.87
C THR A 92 -12.67 18.43 17.39
N VAL A 93 -12.17 19.62 17.10
CA VAL A 93 -11.89 20.11 15.74
C VAL A 93 -10.42 19.88 15.33
N ILE A 94 -9.66 19.17 16.16
CA ILE A 94 -8.24 18.91 15.91
C ILE A 94 -8.12 17.73 14.93
N PRO A 95 -7.60 17.94 13.72
CA PRO A 95 -7.44 16.85 12.77
C PRO A 95 -6.38 15.86 13.27
N ILE A 96 -6.61 14.58 13.03
CA ILE A 96 -5.56 13.57 13.18
C ILE A 96 -4.52 13.81 12.09
N PRO A 97 -3.23 13.89 12.42
CA PRO A 97 -2.17 14.13 11.45
C PRO A 97 -2.18 13.11 10.31
N GLY A 98 -1.88 13.57 9.09
CA GLY A 98 -1.73 12.70 7.94
C GLY A 98 -3.05 12.39 7.23
N TYR A 99 -3.80 13.43 6.79
CA TYR A 99 -4.92 13.21 5.87
C TYR A 99 -4.52 12.28 4.73
N ARG A 100 -5.25 11.20 4.56
CA ARG A 100 -5.08 10.25 3.47
C ARG A 100 -6.34 10.25 2.60
N GLN A 101 -6.15 10.45 1.31
CA GLN A 101 -7.23 10.39 0.34
C GLN A 101 -7.74 8.95 0.20
N ASP A 102 -9.03 8.80 -0.12
CA ASP A 102 -9.60 7.53 -0.56
C ASP A 102 -8.88 7.04 -1.82
N ALA A 103 -8.43 5.79 -1.81
CA ALA A 103 -7.59 5.25 -2.86
C ALA A 103 -8.31 5.18 -4.23
N ASP A 104 -9.60 4.82 -4.26
CA ASP A 104 -10.38 4.78 -5.49
C ASP A 104 -10.61 6.18 -6.05
N PHE A 105 -10.89 7.16 -5.16
CA PHE A 105 -11.05 8.56 -5.53
C PHE A 105 -9.73 9.13 -6.08
N ALA A 106 -8.62 8.94 -5.38
CA ALA A 106 -7.30 9.40 -5.81
C ALA A 106 -6.90 8.77 -7.16
N TYR A 107 -7.14 7.47 -7.34
CA TYR A 107 -6.84 6.72 -8.56
C TYR A 107 -7.50 7.33 -9.80
N LEU A 108 -8.78 7.72 -9.70
CA LEU A 108 -9.53 8.26 -10.84
C LEU A 108 -9.31 9.75 -11.08
N THR A 109 -9.03 10.53 -10.03
CA THR A 109 -9.09 12.00 -10.10
C THR A 109 -7.73 12.67 -10.01
N GLY A 110 -6.78 12.10 -9.30
CA GLY A 110 -5.54 12.76 -8.89
C GLY A 110 -5.73 13.89 -7.88
N VAL A 111 -6.95 14.11 -7.36
CA VAL A 111 -7.22 15.13 -6.34
C VAL A 111 -6.86 14.58 -4.97
N THR A 112 -5.97 15.26 -4.27
CA THR A 112 -5.49 14.86 -2.94
C THR A 112 -6.11 15.64 -1.79
N GLN A 113 -7.14 16.45 -2.07
CA GLN A 113 -7.82 17.31 -1.11
C GLN A 113 -9.18 16.74 -0.67
N PRO A 114 -9.63 17.04 0.56
CA PRO A 114 -10.98 16.70 1.01
C PRO A 114 -12.05 17.63 0.44
N GLY A 115 -13.31 17.21 0.53
CA GLY A 115 -14.48 18.04 0.22
C GLY A 115 -14.87 18.02 -1.27
N VAL A 116 -14.34 17.12 -2.07
CA VAL A 116 -14.61 17.02 -3.52
C VAL A 116 -15.41 15.76 -3.83
N VAL A 117 -16.36 15.87 -4.76
CA VAL A 117 -17.09 14.72 -5.32
C VAL A 117 -16.81 14.64 -6.82
N ALA A 118 -16.46 13.45 -7.27
CA ALA A 118 -16.30 13.13 -8.69
C ALA A 118 -17.55 12.42 -9.22
N MET A 119 -18.01 12.84 -10.39
CA MET A 119 -19.10 12.22 -11.13
C MET A 119 -18.65 11.89 -12.55
N LEU A 120 -18.87 10.65 -12.96
CA LEU A 120 -18.71 10.21 -14.35
C LEU A 120 -20.08 9.84 -14.89
N GLN A 121 -20.48 10.47 -16.00
CA GLN A 121 -21.70 10.15 -16.73
C GLN A 121 -21.35 9.46 -18.03
N VAL A 122 -21.95 8.31 -18.29
CA VAL A 122 -21.81 7.57 -19.55
C VAL A 122 -23.09 7.73 -20.33
N GLY A 123 -22.99 8.28 -21.54
CA GLY A 123 -24.12 8.51 -22.43
C GLY A 123 -24.64 7.25 -23.09
N ASP A 124 -25.59 7.44 -23.99
CA ASP A 124 -26.12 6.38 -24.84
C ASP A 124 -25.10 6.02 -25.95
N GLN A 125 -25.13 4.77 -26.37
CA GLN A 125 -24.18 4.22 -27.37
C GLN A 125 -24.66 4.41 -28.81
N SER A 126 -25.73 5.21 -29.07
CA SER A 126 -26.29 5.40 -30.39
C SER A 126 -25.32 6.14 -31.33
N GLY A 127 -24.57 5.39 -32.12
CA GLY A 127 -23.92 5.88 -33.34
C GLY A 127 -22.42 6.14 -33.32
N SER A 128 -21.66 5.82 -32.28
CA SER A 128 -20.19 5.89 -32.28
C SER A 128 -19.51 4.71 -31.59
N ASP A 129 -18.33 4.31 -32.13
CA ASP A 129 -17.52 3.21 -31.52
C ASP A 129 -16.98 3.54 -30.12
N LYS A 130 -17.02 4.80 -29.67
CA LYS A 130 -16.57 5.25 -28.37
C LYS A 130 -17.75 5.72 -27.52
N LYS A 131 -17.84 5.20 -26.29
CA LYS A 131 -18.80 5.67 -25.30
C LYS A 131 -18.53 7.13 -24.96
N GLN A 132 -19.50 8.00 -25.20
CA GLN A 132 -19.41 9.40 -24.79
C GLN A 132 -19.52 9.48 -23.28
N SER A 133 -18.61 10.16 -22.62
CA SER A 133 -18.64 10.33 -21.16
C SER A 133 -18.28 11.75 -20.76
N THR A 134 -18.90 12.22 -19.68
CA THR A 134 -18.58 13.51 -19.04
C THR A 134 -18.03 13.26 -17.65
N TYR A 135 -16.87 13.87 -17.37
CA TYR A 135 -16.26 13.90 -16.04
C TYR A 135 -16.53 15.25 -15.39
N THR A 136 -17.21 15.23 -14.25
CA THR A 136 -17.61 16.44 -13.51
C THR A 136 -16.98 16.39 -12.11
N LEU A 137 -16.43 17.52 -11.65
CA LEU A 137 -16.01 17.71 -10.28
C LEU A 137 -16.94 18.68 -9.54
N LEU A 138 -17.43 18.26 -8.38
CA LEU A 138 -18.14 19.11 -7.44
C LEU A 138 -17.13 19.53 -6.37
N VAL A 139 -16.83 20.83 -6.29
CA VAL A 139 -15.74 21.37 -5.48
C VAL A 139 -16.29 22.25 -4.34
N PRO A 140 -15.56 22.36 -3.21
CA PRO A 140 -16.00 23.25 -2.13
C PRO A 140 -15.98 24.71 -2.57
N PRO A 141 -16.83 25.56 -1.99
CA PRO A 141 -16.84 27.00 -2.29
C PRO A 141 -15.55 27.64 -1.83
N GLN A 142 -15.08 28.63 -2.60
CA GLN A 142 -13.93 29.43 -2.21
C GLN A 142 -14.26 30.29 -0.97
N SER A 143 -13.37 30.32 0.00
CA SER A 143 -13.54 31.05 1.24
C SER A 143 -12.21 31.52 1.79
N LYS A 144 -11.99 32.84 1.84
CA LYS A 144 -10.79 33.44 2.44
C LYS A 144 -10.59 33.01 3.90
N HIS A 145 -11.67 32.76 4.62
CA HIS A 145 -11.61 32.23 5.98
C HIS A 145 -11.04 30.81 5.98
N ASN A 146 -11.54 29.93 5.13
CA ASN A 146 -11.03 28.55 5.02
C ASN A 146 -9.57 28.53 4.53
N ASP A 147 -9.16 29.45 3.65
CA ASP A 147 -7.81 29.51 3.13
C ASP A 147 -6.77 29.83 4.23
N VAL A 148 -7.18 30.65 5.23
CA VAL A 148 -6.34 30.95 6.39
C VAL A 148 -6.11 29.71 7.27
N TRP A 149 -7.14 28.85 7.41
CA TRP A 149 -7.07 27.67 8.29
C TRP A 149 -6.53 26.42 7.60
N ASN A 150 -6.86 26.21 6.34
CA ASN A 150 -6.66 24.95 5.64
C ASN A 150 -5.83 25.11 4.36
N GLY A 151 -5.39 26.32 4.05
CA GLY A 151 -4.75 26.63 2.77
C GLY A 151 -5.75 26.69 1.61
N PRO A 152 -5.30 27.12 0.42
CA PRO A 152 -6.12 27.23 -0.77
C PRO A 152 -6.60 25.84 -1.21
N ARG A 153 -7.81 25.80 -1.79
CA ARG A 153 -8.45 24.59 -2.29
C ARG A 153 -8.73 24.69 -3.78
N ILE A 154 -8.98 23.54 -4.40
CA ILE A 154 -9.43 23.46 -5.78
C ILE A 154 -10.69 24.28 -5.97
N ASP A 155 -10.72 25.12 -7.01
CA ASP A 155 -11.90 25.84 -7.49
C ASP A 155 -12.42 25.25 -8.81
N SER A 156 -13.55 25.76 -9.30
CA SER A 156 -14.17 25.28 -10.54
C SER A 156 -13.27 25.46 -11.77
N ASN A 157 -12.50 26.55 -11.84
CA ASN A 157 -11.60 26.79 -12.96
C ASN A 157 -10.42 25.82 -12.94
N THR A 158 -9.83 25.61 -11.78
CA THR A 158 -8.73 24.65 -11.57
C THR A 158 -9.20 23.22 -11.83
N ALA A 159 -10.43 22.86 -11.43
CA ALA A 159 -11.02 21.55 -11.71
C ALA A 159 -11.05 21.26 -13.23
N VAL A 160 -11.41 22.25 -14.03
CA VAL A 160 -11.45 22.13 -15.51
C VAL A 160 -10.05 22.18 -16.09
N SER A 161 -9.24 23.20 -15.76
CA SER A 161 -7.98 23.46 -16.45
C SER A 161 -6.83 22.56 -16.03
N TYR A 162 -6.79 22.08 -14.78
CA TYR A 162 -5.70 21.27 -14.25
C TYR A 162 -6.10 19.79 -14.10
N PHE A 163 -7.31 19.51 -13.60
CA PHE A 163 -7.78 18.14 -13.39
C PHE A 163 -8.57 17.55 -14.56
N ASN A 164 -8.67 18.27 -15.68
CA ASN A 164 -9.36 17.85 -16.90
C ASN A 164 -10.83 17.47 -16.66
N ALA A 165 -11.52 18.16 -15.76
CA ALA A 165 -12.96 18.01 -15.66
C ALA A 165 -13.64 18.67 -16.88
N GLY A 166 -14.61 17.97 -17.47
CA GLY A 166 -15.44 18.55 -18.54
C GLY A 166 -16.37 19.63 -17.99
N GLU A 167 -16.78 19.47 -16.72
CA GLU A 167 -17.60 20.42 -15.98
C GLU A 167 -17.15 20.48 -14.51
N ALA A 168 -17.35 21.66 -13.87
CA ALA A 168 -17.12 21.80 -12.44
C ALA A 168 -18.15 22.75 -11.80
N HIS A 169 -18.61 22.42 -10.60
CA HIS A 169 -19.62 23.19 -9.88
C HIS A 169 -19.27 23.29 -8.40
N GLU A 170 -19.52 24.49 -7.84
CA GLU A 170 -19.36 24.69 -6.39
C GLU A 170 -20.52 24.09 -5.59
N VAL A 171 -20.19 23.44 -4.49
CA VAL A 171 -21.14 22.87 -3.53
C VAL A 171 -21.14 23.69 -2.24
N PRO A 172 -22.22 23.65 -1.40
CA PRO A 172 -23.40 22.81 -1.56
C PRO A 172 -24.46 23.33 -2.55
N ASN A 173 -24.42 24.59 -2.93
CA ASN A 173 -25.51 25.28 -3.64
C ASN A 173 -25.96 24.58 -4.94
N ASN A 174 -25.05 23.95 -5.65
CA ASN A 174 -25.33 23.29 -6.94
C ASN A 174 -25.45 21.76 -6.83
N MET A 175 -25.06 21.15 -5.73
CA MET A 175 -24.92 19.70 -5.60
C MET A 175 -26.20 18.96 -5.96
N THR A 176 -27.30 19.25 -5.25
CA THR A 176 -28.57 18.56 -5.46
C THR A 176 -29.08 18.73 -6.89
N ARG A 177 -29.00 19.93 -7.45
CA ARG A 177 -29.47 20.22 -8.83
C ARG A 177 -28.66 19.47 -9.89
N VAL A 178 -27.34 19.48 -9.77
CA VAL A 178 -26.43 18.80 -10.71
C VAL A 178 -26.64 17.29 -10.65
N LEU A 179 -26.69 16.73 -9.45
CA LEU A 179 -26.91 15.30 -9.27
C LEU A 179 -28.28 14.86 -9.75
N LEU A 180 -29.36 15.61 -9.49
CA LEU A 180 -30.71 15.29 -9.99
C LEU A 180 -30.75 15.29 -11.52
N SER A 181 -30.10 16.27 -12.17
CA SER A 181 -30.02 16.32 -13.63
C SER A 181 -29.28 15.10 -14.22
N ALA A 182 -28.21 14.66 -13.58
CA ALA A 182 -27.46 13.48 -13.99
C ALA A 182 -28.25 12.18 -13.78
N LEU A 183 -28.85 12.04 -12.59
CA LEU A 183 -29.61 10.85 -12.19
C LEU A 183 -30.90 10.66 -12.99
N ALA A 184 -31.55 11.76 -13.41
CA ALA A 184 -32.76 11.70 -14.23
C ALA A 184 -32.53 11.05 -15.59
N LYS A 185 -31.30 11.11 -16.12
CA LYS A 185 -30.89 10.54 -17.41
C LYS A 185 -30.27 9.16 -17.28
N SER A 186 -30.03 8.69 -16.06
CA SER A 186 -29.32 7.43 -15.79
C SER A 186 -30.28 6.25 -15.62
N GLN A 187 -29.84 5.10 -16.14
CA GLN A 187 -30.46 3.80 -15.90
C GLN A 187 -29.72 3.01 -14.82
N ASN A 188 -28.41 3.25 -14.71
CA ASN A 188 -27.51 2.56 -13.80
C ASN A 188 -26.78 3.58 -12.93
N VAL A 189 -26.75 3.36 -11.62
CA VAL A 189 -26.03 4.22 -10.68
C VAL A 189 -25.03 3.36 -9.91
N PHE A 190 -23.76 3.74 -9.99
CA PHE A 190 -22.65 3.08 -9.31
C PHE A 190 -22.10 4.02 -8.24
N LEU A 191 -22.02 3.55 -7.02
CA LEU A 191 -21.45 4.32 -5.91
C LEU A 191 -20.91 3.40 -4.81
N ASP A 192 -20.05 3.96 -3.95
CA ASP A 192 -19.73 3.37 -2.65
C ASP A 192 -20.69 3.92 -1.59
N LYS A 193 -21.05 3.09 -0.61
CA LYS A 193 -21.94 3.50 0.48
C LYS A 193 -21.38 4.64 1.33
N SER A 194 -20.06 4.80 1.39
CA SER A 194 -19.39 5.90 2.09
C SER A 194 -19.85 7.28 1.61
N ILE A 195 -20.20 7.42 0.33
CA ILE A 195 -20.68 8.68 -0.23
C ILE A 195 -21.97 9.18 0.44
N LEU A 196 -22.79 8.28 0.98
CA LEU A 196 -24.03 8.63 1.69
C LEU A 196 -23.78 9.37 3.01
N GLN A 197 -22.58 9.28 3.54
CA GLN A 197 -22.15 9.97 4.76
C GLN A 197 -21.41 11.28 4.47
N PHE A 198 -21.09 11.54 3.21
CA PHE A 198 -20.29 12.68 2.80
C PHE A 198 -21.05 14.01 2.93
N ASP A 199 -22.30 14.07 2.42
CA ASP A 199 -23.11 15.28 2.39
C ASP A 199 -24.60 14.94 2.30
N ASP A 200 -25.45 15.69 3.02
CA ASP A 200 -26.92 15.51 3.03
C ASP A 200 -27.56 15.83 1.67
N GLY A 201 -26.94 16.73 0.89
CA GLY A 201 -27.40 17.06 -0.47
C GLY A 201 -27.30 15.87 -1.42
N ILE A 202 -26.25 15.04 -1.28
CA ILE A 202 -26.12 13.78 -2.04
C ILE A 202 -27.24 12.82 -1.66
N ARG A 203 -27.47 12.61 -0.37
CA ARG A 203 -28.53 11.73 0.12
C ARG A 203 -29.91 12.19 -0.36
N THR A 204 -30.15 13.49 -0.30
CA THR A 204 -31.39 14.12 -0.78
C THR A 204 -31.58 13.91 -2.27
N ALA A 205 -30.55 14.15 -3.08
CA ALA A 205 -30.59 13.93 -4.54
C ALA A 205 -30.88 12.46 -4.90
N LEU A 206 -30.16 11.52 -4.28
CA LEU A 206 -30.37 10.08 -4.49
C LEU A 206 -31.77 9.61 -4.07
N SER A 207 -32.28 10.13 -2.95
CA SER A 207 -33.63 9.84 -2.47
C SER A 207 -34.69 10.39 -3.42
N THR A 208 -34.59 11.66 -3.82
CA THR A 208 -35.52 12.35 -4.72
C THR A 208 -35.54 11.70 -6.11
N ALA A 209 -34.39 11.29 -6.63
CA ALA A 209 -34.28 10.55 -7.89
C ALA A 209 -34.82 9.10 -7.79
N GLY A 210 -35.20 8.65 -6.60
CA GLY A 210 -35.69 7.28 -6.38
C GLY A 210 -34.62 6.20 -6.41
N VAL A 211 -33.35 6.58 -6.45
CA VAL A 211 -32.20 5.66 -6.50
C VAL A 211 -32.14 4.79 -5.25
N LEU A 212 -32.48 5.34 -4.09
CA LEU A 212 -32.50 4.58 -2.83
C LEU A 212 -33.61 3.52 -2.75
N LYS A 213 -34.64 3.60 -3.63
CA LYS A 213 -35.67 2.57 -3.78
C LYS A 213 -35.22 1.37 -4.64
N ARG A 214 -34.21 1.58 -5.49
CA ARG A 214 -33.52 0.53 -6.24
C ARG A 214 -32.09 0.55 -5.76
N PRO A 215 -31.58 -0.52 -5.11
CA PRO A 215 -30.22 -0.48 -4.55
C PRO A 215 -29.22 -0.12 -5.64
N PRO A 216 -28.38 0.92 -5.44
CA PRO A 216 -27.32 1.27 -6.37
C PRO A 216 -26.32 0.11 -6.49
N GLN A 217 -25.66 0.01 -7.63
CA GLN A 217 -24.65 -0.99 -7.86
C GLN A 217 -23.36 -0.60 -7.12
N ALA A 218 -22.67 -1.60 -6.58
CA ALA A 218 -21.41 -1.37 -5.89
C ALA A 218 -20.31 -0.96 -6.90
N LEU A 219 -19.71 0.19 -6.68
CA LEU A 219 -18.61 0.68 -7.51
C LEU A 219 -17.28 -0.01 -7.18
N ARG A 220 -17.03 -0.29 -5.91
CA ARG A 220 -15.76 -0.81 -5.40
C ARG A 220 -15.23 -2.05 -6.14
N PRO A 221 -16.02 -3.07 -6.50
CA PRO A 221 -15.51 -4.21 -7.27
C PRO A 221 -14.96 -3.83 -8.65
N LEU A 222 -15.53 -2.82 -9.31
CA LEU A 222 -15.03 -2.32 -10.59
C LEU A 222 -13.70 -1.57 -10.40
N MET A 223 -13.61 -0.73 -9.37
CA MET A 223 -12.39 -0.02 -9.02
C MET A 223 -11.26 -0.98 -8.66
N HIS A 224 -11.55 -1.99 -7.84
CA HIS A 224 -10.57 -3.01 -7.47
C HIS A 224 -10.05 -3.79 -8.71
N ARG A 225 -10.91 -4.06 -9.67
CA ARG A 225 -10.51 -4.72 -10.91
C ARG A 225 -9.56 -3.85 -11.75
N LEU A 226 -9.76 -2.53 -11.76
CA LEU A 226 -8.87 -1.58 -12.45
C LEU A 226 -7.52 -1.45 -11.73
N ARG A 227 -7.53 -1.33 -10.39
CA ARG A 227 -6.34 -1.14 -9.56
C ARG A 227 -5.51 -2.41 -9.39
N TRP A 228 -6.10 -3.58 -9.65
CA TRP A 228 -5.42 -4.87 -9.47
C TRP A 228 -4.22 -5.02 -10.39
N GLN A 229 -4.34 -4.57 -11.65
CA GLN A 229 -3.25 -4.58 -12.62
C GLN A 229 -2.65 -3.17 -12.71
N LYS A 230 -1.42 -3.03 -12.23
CA LYS A 230 -0.70 -1.76 -12.15
C LYS A 230 -0.09 -1.39 -13.49
N SER A 231 -0.04 -0.09 -13.79
CA SER A 231 0.77 0.47 -14.87
C SER A 231 2.26 0.44 -14.53
N ILE A 232 3.13 0.74 -15.49
CA ILE A 232 4.58 0.92 -15.25
C ILE A 232 4.81 1.99 -14.18
N GLY A 233 4.13 3.15 -14.29
CA GLY A 233 4.25 4.24 -13.33
C GLY A 233 3.84 3.84 -11.90
N GLU A 234 2.81 2.99 -11.77
CA GLU A 234 2.39 2.46 -10.48
C GLU A 234 3.43 1.51 -9.87
N ILE A 235 4.03 0.62 -10.67
CA ILE A 235 5.12 -0.25 -10.21
C ILE A 235 6.35 0.59 -9.80
N ASP A 236 6.68 1.65 -10.54
CA ASP A 236 7.80 2.54 -10.19
C ASP A 236 7.53 3.30 -8.88
N ALA A 237 6.29 3.71 -8.63
CA ALA A 237 5.90 4.32 -7.35
C ALA A 237 6.03 3.31 -6.19
N MET A 238 5.64 2.04 -6.39
CA MET A 238 5.83 0.97 -5.42
C MET A 238 7.32 0.70 -5.15
N LYS A 239 8.17 0.63 -6.19
CA LYS A 239 9.63 0.52 -6.03
C LYS A 239 10.20 1.66 -5.19
N ALA A 240 9.71 2.88 -5.40
CA ALA A 240 10.16 4.04 -4.63
C ALA A 240 9.75 3.95 -3.14
N SER A 241 8.55 3.44 -2.84
CA SER A 241 8.09 3.16 -1.47
C SER A 241 8.92 2.04 -0.82
N VAL A 242 9.11 0.92 -1.52
CA VAL A 242 9.95 -0.21 -1.06
C VAL A 242 11.38 0.25 -0.74
N ASN A 243 12.00 1.05 -1.61
CA ASN A 243 13.34 1.57 -1.39
C ASN A 243 13.42 2.49 -0.16
N ALA A 244 12.40 3.30 0.11
CA ALA A 244 12.34 4.10 1.32
C ALA A 244 12.26 3.21 2.58
N SER A 245 11.41 2.18 2.56
CA SER A 245 11.30 1.20 3.66
C SER A 245 12.59 0.40 3.88
N ILE A 246 13.27 -0.04 2.83
CA ILE A 246 14.57 -0.75 2.96
C ILE A 246 15.58 0.10 3.73
N ASN A 247 15.65 1.41 3.44
CA ASN A 247 16.54 2.30 4.20
C ASN A 247 16.11 2.41 5.66
N GLY A 248 14.80 2.46 5.94
CA GLY A 248 14.25 2.42 7.30
C GLY A 248 14.61 1.13 8.03
N PHE A 249 14.49 -0.04 7.38
CA PHE A 249 14.90 -1.32 7.94
C PHE A 249 16.40 -1.38 8.26
N ARG A 250 17.25 -0.88 7.38
CA ARG A 250 18.70 -0.83 7.62
C ARG A 250 19.04 0.00 8.85
N ASP A 251 18.37 1.15 9.05
CA ASP A 251 18.56 1.96 10.27
C ASP A 251 18.02 1.26 11.52
N ALA A 252 16.83 0.61 11.42
CA ALA A 252 16.27 -0.21 12.50
C ALA A 252 17.20 -1.35 12.92
N MET A 253 17.75 -2.11 11.96
CA MET A 253 18.73 -3.17 12.19
C MET A 253 20.01 -2.66 12.87
N LYS A 254 20.48 -1.49 12.45
CA LYS A 254 21.65 -0.84 13.04
C LYS A 254 21.47 -0.53 14.51
N HIS A 255 20.29 -0.09 14.92
CA HIS A 255 20.04 0.46 16.25
C HIS A 255 19.31 -0.49 17.21
N SER A 256 18.86 -1.67 16.75
CA SER A 256 18.14 -2.66 17.57
C SER A 256 19.09 -3.44 18.50
N ASN A 257 19.53 -2.80 19.57
CA ASN A 257 20.40 -3.39 20.58
C ASN A 257 19.63 -3.73 21.86
N ASP A 258 20.27 -4.53 22.73
CA ASP A 258 19.77 -4.83 24.07
C ASP A 258 19.48 -3.55 24.86
N GLY A 259 18.33 -3.50 25.51
CA GLY A 259 17.88 -2.37 26.31
C GLY A 259 17.23 -1.21 25.52
N ILE A 260 17.16 -1.28 24.18
CA ILE A 260 16.46 -0.28 23.37
C ILE A 260 14.96 -0.57 23.37
N ASN A 261 14.13 0.48 23.41
CA ASN A 261 12.68 0.32 23.35
C ASN A 261 12.20 0.04 21.92
N GLU A 262 11.23 -0.88 21.76
CA GLU A 262 10.62 -1.21 20.48
C GLU A 262 10.08 0.04 19.74
N SER A 263 9.50 1.00 20.48
CA SER A 263 8.98 2.24 19.90
C SER A 263 10.09 3.14 19.32
N GLU A 264 11.31 3.09 19.85
CA GLU A 264 12.44 3.82 19.27
C GLU A 264 12.79 3.26 17.88
N ILE A 265 12.79 1.94 17.73
CA ILE A 265 13.06 1.27 16.45
C ILE A 265 11.99 1.63 15.41
N GLY A 266 10.71 1.60 15.81
CA GLY A 266 9.61 2.04 14.96
C GLY A 266 9.72 3.51 14.52
N ALA A 267 10.05 4.40 15.47
CA ALA A 267 10.24 5.82 15.19
C ALA A 267 11.42 6.09 14.23
N ARG A 268 12.50 5.33 14.34
CA ARG A 268 13.65 5.39 13.43
C ARG A 268 13.27 4.99 12.01
N HIS A 269 12.55 3.90 11.85
CA HIS A 269 12.05 3.47 10.55
C HIS A 269 11.20 4.56 9.90
N GLU A 270 10.20 5.11 10.60
CA GLU A 270 9.36 6.19 10.09
C GLU A 270 10.18 7.42 9.71
N PHE A 271 11.11 7.83 10.58
CA PHE A 271 11.98 8.99 10.33
C PHE A 271 12.78 8.82 9.03
N ILE A 272 13.43 7.66 8.86
CA ILE A 272 14.23 7.39 7.65
C ILE A 272 13.34 7.28 6.42
N CYS A 273 12.18 6.63 6.49
CA CYS A 273 11.23 6.60 5.38
C CYS A 273 10.86 8.02 4.91
N LYS A 274 10.57 8.93 5.85
CA LYS A 274 10.27 10.33 5.55
C LYS A 274 11.45 11.08 4.93
N LEU A 275 12.67 10.85 5.38
CA LEU A 275 13.88 11.41 4.74
C LEU A 275 14.05 10.92 3.30
N HIS A 276 13.54 9.73 2.99
CA HIS A 276 13.54 9.16 1.65
C HIS A 276 12.26 9.45 0.85
N GLY A 277 11.46 10.42 1.31
CA GLY A 277 10.32 10.97 0.58
C GLY A 277 9.01 10.22 0.77
N ALA A 278 8.88 9.39 1.82
CA ALA A 278 7.60 8.81 2.18
C ALA A 278 6.63 9.86 2.73
N ASP A 279 5.38 9.77 2.34
CA ASP A 279 4.31 10.65 2.84
C ASP A 279 3.94 10.28 4.29
N ARG A 280 3.90 8.97 4.58
CA ARG A 280 3.49 8.39 5.87
C ARG A 280 3.91 6.93 5.97
N LEU A 281 3.68 6.30 7.12
CA LEU A 281 3.65 4.85 7.23
C LEU A 281 2.43 4.30 6.47
N ALA A 282 2.57 3.11 5.87
CA ALA A 282 1.48 2.41 5.18
C ALA A 282 0.43 1.89 6.18
N TYR A 283 0.90 1.47 7.34
CA TYR A 283 0.12 0.94 8.47
C TYR A 283 0.91 1.13 9.78
N PRO A 284 0.28 0.95 10.95
CA PRO A 284 1.00 0.93 12.22
C PRO A 284 2.05 -0.18 12.23
N SER A 285 3.33 0.17 12.36
CA SER A 285 4.42 -0.80 12.32
C SER A 285 4.30 -1.82 13.44
N VAL A 286 4.64 -3.07 13.17
CA VAL A 286 4.89 -4.12 14.16
C VAL A 286 6.38 -4.15 14.45
N VAL A 287 6.77 -3.89 15.70
CA VAL A 287 8.15 -4.01 16.18
C VAL A 287 8.11 -4.86 17.44
N ALA A 288 8.41 -6.14 17.30
CA ALA A 288 8.08 -7.17 18.27
C ALA A 288 9.32 -7.95 18.73
N GLY A 289 9.84 -7.62 19.91
CA GLY A 289 10.96 -8.30 20.56
C GLY A 289 10.52 -9.59 21.26
N GLY A 290 11.30 -10.67 21.10
CA GLY A 290 11.09 -11.95 21.78
C GLY A 290 9.68 -12.49 21.59
N SER A 291 8.99 -12.83 22.69
CA SER A 291 7.64 -13.41 22.65
C SER A 291 6.53 -12.45 22.18
N ALA A 292 6.78 -11.14 22.04
CA ALA A 292 5.85 -10.22 21.43
C ALA A 292 5.61 -10.56 19.94
N SER A 293 6.61 -11.18 19.28
CA SER A 293 6.51 -11.67 17.89
C SER A 293 5.42 -12.73 17.66
N LEU A 294 4.85 -13.30 18.71
CA LEU A 294 3.72 -14.23 18.61
C LEU A 294 2.39 -13.54 18.33
N ILE A 295 2.34 -12.22 18.45
CA ILE A 295 1.14 -11.40 18.20
C ILE A 295 1.28 -10.79 16.81
N VAL A 296 0.52 -11.33 15.83
CA VAL A 296 0.66 -10.94 14.41
C VAL A 296 0.53 -9.42 14.20
N HIS A 297 -0.45 -8.78 14.84
CA HIS A 297 -0.66 -7.32 14.79
C HIS A 297 -0.26 -6.65 16.10
N TYR A 298 0.97 -6.91 16.58
CA TYR A 298 1.49 -6.29 17.78
C TYR A 298 1.71 -4.79 17.57
N SER A 299 1.01 -3.97 18.31
CA SER A 299 1.04 -2.50 18.16
C SER A 299 1.48 -1.75 19.42
N ALA A 300 1.69 -2.45 20.54
CA ALA A 300 2.02 -1.79 21.81
C ALA A 300 3.41 -1.15 21.82
N MET A 301 4.40 -1.79 21.18
CA MET A 301 5.79 -1.32 21.04
C MET A 301 6.34 -0.66 22.31
N ASN A 302 6.17 -1.29 23.46
CA ASN A 302 6.48 -0.69 24.77
C ASN A 302 7.46 -1.50 25.61
N LYS A 303 8.07 -2.55 25.04
CA LYS A 303 9.05 -3.38 25.70
C LYS A 303 10.47 -2.95 25.35
N LEU A 304 11.40 -3.26 26.23
CA LEU A 304 12.82 -3.20 25.93
C LEU A 304 13.24 -4.50 25.23
N LEU A 305 14.04 -4.38 24.21
CA LEU A 305 14.64 -5.51 23.51
C LEU A 305 15.62 -6.22 24.45
N GLY A 306 15.53 -7.55 24.54
CA GLY A 306 16.36 -8.37 25.40
C GLY A 306 17.50 -9.05 24.66
N LYS A 307 18.63 -9.22 25.36
CA LYS A 307 19.79 -9.94 24.82
C LYS A 307 19.43 -11.39 24.48
N GLY A 308 19.72 -11.80 23.25
CA GLY A 308 19.44 -13.16 22.76
C GLY A 308 18.03 -13.36 22.21
N GLU A 309 17.20 -12.32 22.23
CA GLU A 309 15.91 -12.31 21.54
C GLU A 309 16.05 -12.10 20.04
N LEU A 310 15.03 -12.49 19.29
CA LEU A 310 14.81 -12.02 17.92
C LEU A 310 13.93 -10.77 17.97
N LEU A 311 14.16 -9.88 17.03
CA LEU A 311 13.25 -8.79 16.69
C LEU A 311 12.56 -9.14 15.38
N LEU A 312 11.25 -9.32 15.41
CA LEU A 312 10.39 -9.35 14.23
C LEU A 312 9.88 -7.95 13.98
N MET A 313 10.18 -7.40 12.82
CA MET A 313 9.66 -6.11 12.40
C MET A 313 8.90 -6.27 11.09
N ASP A 314 7.68 -5.74 11.08
CA ASP A 314 6.79 -5.68 9.93
C ASP A 314 6.37 -4.22 9.77
N ALA A 315 6.85 -3.59 8.69
CA ALA A 315 6.69 -2.17 8.48
C ALA A 315 6.74 -1.80 6.99
N GLY A 316 6.00 -0.77 6.66
CA GLY A 316 5.98 -0.21 5.33
C GLY A 316 5.68 1.28 5.34
N CYS A 317 5.93 1.93 4.23
CA CYS A 317 5.58 3.33 4.04
C CYS A 317 4.76 3.55 2.78
N GLU A 318 4.05 4.66 2.74
CA GLU A 318 3.34 5.16 1.56
C GLU A 318 4.15 6.28 0.93
N ARG A 319 4.37 6.19 -0.38
CA ARG A 319 4.99 7.25 -1.17
C ARG A 319 4.23 7.44 -2.48
N ASN A 320 3.83 8.68 -2.75
CA ASN A 320 3.03 9.02 -3.93
C ASN A 320 1.73 8.20 -4.06
N GLY A 321 1.12 7.84 -2.91
CA GLY A 321 -0.10 7.04 -2.85
C GLY A 321 0.08 5.53 -3.06
N TYR A 322 1.31 5.00 -3.11
CA TYR A 322 1.60 3.56 -3.22
C TYR A 322 2.41 3.09 -2.03
N VAL A 323 2.13 1.87 -1.56
CA VAL A 323 2.68 1.35 -0.32
C VAL A 323 3.74 0.28 -0.55
N SER A 324 4.53 0.05 0.49
CA SER A 324 5.38 -1.13 0.69
C SER A 324 4.92 -1.86 1.94
N ASP A 325 5.24 -3.15 2.00
CA ASP A 325 4.92 -4.06 3.10
C ASP A 325 6.04 -5.10 3.23
N ILE A 326 6.85 -5.00 4.27
CA ILE A 326 8.06 -5.80 4.41
C ILE A 326 8.16 -6.32 5.84
N THR A 327 8.39 -7.62 5.99
CA THR A 327 8.76 -8.20 7.28
C THR A 327 10.16 -8.80 7.24
N ARG A 328 10.95 -8.51 8.26
CA ARG A 328 12.22 -9.18 8.56
C ARG A 328 12.32 -9.56 10.03
N THR A 329 13.01 -10.66 10.29
CA THR A 329 13.30 -11.13 11.65
C THR A 329 14.81 -11.29 11.80
N TRP A 330 15.41 -10.69 12.86
CA TRP A 330 16.86 -10.72 13.09
C TRP A 330 17.23 -10.74 14.57
N PRO A 331 18.46 -11.16 14.94
CA PRO A 331 18.91 -11.16 16.33
C PRO A 331 19.13 -9.74 16.87
N VAL A 332 18.67 -9.49 18.11
CA VAL A 332 18.86 -8.21 18.82
C VAL A 332 20.33 -7.95 19.12
N CYS A 333 21.13 -8.96 19.40
CA CYS A 333 22.53 -8.80 19.82
C CYS A 333 23.52 -9.27 18.74
N GLU A 334 24.48 -8.39 18.39
CA GLU A 334 25.52 -8.63 17.40
C GLU A 334 26.39 -9.85 17.66
N LYS A 335 26.73 -10.12 18.94
CA LYS A 335 27.71 -11.14 19.30
C LYS A 335 27.19 -12.57 19.34
N SER A 336 25.88 -12.77 19.41
CA SER A 336 25.28 -14.08 19.58
C SER A 336 24.71 -14.71 18.31
N GLY A 337 24.38 -13.90 17.29
CA GLY A 337 23.66 -14.40 16.11
C GLY A 337 22.34 -15.08 16.49
N PHE A 338 21.82 -15.89 15.58
CA PHE A 338 20.69 -16.79 15.92
C PHE A 338 21.17 -17.92 16.82
N SER A 339 20.43 -18.27 17.86
CA SER A 339 20.62 -19.55 18.55
C SER A 339 20.22 -20.71 17.62
N ASN A 340 20.63 -21.95 17.94
CA ASN A 340 20.27 -23.10 17.09
C ASN A 340 18.75 -23.21 16.91
N ALA A 341 17.97 -23.08 17.99
CA ALA A 341 16.52 -23.14 17.94
C ALA A 341 15.90 -22.02 17.08
N GLN A 342 16.42 -20.80 17.20
CA GLN A 342 15.98 -19.67 16.36
C GLN A 342 16.36 -19.87 14.89
N ALA A 343 17.57 -20.40 14.63
CA ALA A 343 18.03 -20.72 13.29
C ALA A 343 17.16 -21.79 12.61
N ASP A 344 16.83 -22.86 13.35
CA ASP A 344 15.99 -23.92 12.84
C ASP A 344 14.57 -23.41 12.45
N VAL A 345 13.97 -22.56 13.27
CA VAL A 345 12.67 -21.92 12.96
C VAL A 345 12.79 -20.97 11.76
N TYR A 346 13.84 -20.13 11.76
CA TYR A 346 14.08 -19.21 10.66
C TYR A 346 14.25 -19.92 9.33
N ASP A 347 15.07 -20.98 9.31
CA ASP A 347 15.36 -21.76 8.09
C ASP A 347 14.10 -22.50 7.58
N ALA A 348 13.19 -22.95 8.46
CA ALA A 348 11.91 -23.52 8.08
C ALA A 348 10.99 -22.48 7.40
N VAL A 349 10.91 -21.25 7.94
CA VAL A 349 10.14 -20.14 7.33
C VAL A 349 10.80 -19.69 6.03
N LEU A 350 12.11 -19.57 5.98
CA LEU A 350 12.87 -19.20 4.77
C LEU A 350 12.65 -20.22 3.64
N ALA A 351 12.58 -21.51 3.96
CA ALA A 351 12.31 -22.54 2.97
C ALA A 351 10.92 -22.36 2.33
N ALA A 352 9.90 -22.06 3.12
CA ALA A 352 8.56 -21.78 2.62
C ALA A 352 8.52 -20.51 1.77
N HIS A 353 9.15 -19.41 2.26
CA HIS A 353 9.27 -18.17 1.53
C HIS A 353 9.94 -18.37 0.16
N SER A 354 11.12 -18.99 0.16
CA SER A 354 11.90 -19.18 -1.07
C SER A 354 11.19 -20.06 -2.09
N GLN A 355 10.48 -21.11 -1.65
CA GLN A 355 9.70 -21.97 -2.56
C GLN A 355 8.48 -21.24 -3.12
N CYS A 356 7.78 -20.42 -2.31
CA CYS A 356 6.66 -19.62 -2.79
C CYS A 356 7.12 -18.54 -3.79
N VAL A 357 8.22 -17.85 -3.52
CA VAL A 357 8.80 -16.87 -4.46
C VAL A 357 9.21 -17.54 -5.77
N ALA A 358 9.87 -18.71 -5.71
CA ALA A 358 10.26 -19.45 -6.91
C ALA A 358 9.08 -20.00 -7.72
N ALA A 359 7.95 -20.32 -7.07
CA ALA A 359 6.72 -20.78 -7.71
C ALA A 359 5.83 -19.66 -8.22
N ALA A 360 6.08 -18.41 -7.80
CA ALA A 360 5.28 -17.25 -8.20
C ALA A 360 5.54 -16.90 -9.68
N HIS A 361 4.52 -16.97 -10.51
CA HIS A 361 4.55 -16.58 -11.92
C HIS A 361 3.15 -16.24 -12.43
N VAL A 362 3.06 -15.63 -13.62
CA VAL A 362 1.78 -15.39 -14.28
C VAL A 362 1.02 -16.71 -14.48
N GLY A 363 -0.23 -16.75 -14.05
CA GLY A 363 -1.10 -17.92 -14.15
C GLY A 363 -1.30 -18.70 -12.84
N VAL A 364 -0.38 -18.61 -11.87
CA VAL A 364 -0.58 -19.17 -10.52
C VAL A 364 -1.43 -18.20 -9.67
N SER A 365 -2.10 -18.68 -8.65
CA SER A 365 -2.88 -17.88 -7.71
C SER A 365 -2.21 -17.77 -6.34
N LEU A 366 -2.52 -16.71 -5.58
CA LEU A 366 -2.07 -16.60 -4.18
C LEU A 366 -2.59 -17.76 -3.32
N HIS A 367 -3.76 -18.29 -3.66
CA HIS A 367 -4.29 -19.48 -2.98
C HIS A 367 -3.42 -20.71 -3.19
N GLU A 368 -2.95 -20.97 -4.42
CA GLU A 368 -2.03 -22.09 -4.71
C GLU A 368 -0.69 -21.91 -4.00
N LEU A 369 -0.15 -20.67 -3.98
CA LEU A 369 1.06 -20.34 -3.21
C LEU A 369 0.84 -20.54 -1.70
N HIS A 370 -0.35 -20.23 -1.19
CA HIS A 370 -0.69 -20.53 0.22
C HIS A 370 -0.68 -22.02 0.51
N LEU A 371 -1.27 -22.83 -0.36
CA LEU A 371 -1.25 -24.30 -0.19
C LEU A 371 0.19 -24.83 -0.20
N LEU A 372 1.04 -24.32 -1.08
CA LEU A 372 2.47 -24.65 -1.10
C LEU A 372 3.15 -24.26 0.23
N SER A 373 2.91 -23.04 0.72
CA SER A 373 3.49 -22.61 2.00
C SER A 373 3.05 -23.49 3.17
N VAL A 374 1.78 -23.90 3.19
CA VAL A 374 1.23 -24.83 4.20
C VAL A 374 1.92 -26.18 4.14
N GLU A 375 2.16 -26.73 2.95
CA GLU A 375 2.87 -28.00 2.78
C GLU A 375 4.29 -27.92 3.33
N VAL A 376 5.06 -26.90 2.93
CA VAL A 376 6.46 -26.72 3.35
C VAL A 376 6.54 -26.47 4.85
N LEU A 377 5.72 -25.56 5.41
CA LEU A 377 5.69 -25.27 6.84
C LEU A 377 5.22 -26.48 7.66
N SER A 378 4.27 -27.27 7.16
CA SER A 378 3.84 -28.50 7.85
C SER A 378 4.97 -29.53 7.90
N GLN A 379 5.81 -29.64 6.87
CA GLN A 379 7.02 -30.46 6.93
C GLN A 379 8.02 -29.86 7.96
N GLY A 380 8.27 -28.55 7.90
CA GLY A 380 9.13 -27.85 8.87
C GLY A 380 8.67 -28.08 10.32
N LEU A 381 7.38 -28.02 10.61
CA LEU A 381 6.85 -28.31 11.95
C LEU A 381 7.17 -29.75 12.42
N ARG A 382 7.11 -30.73 11.53
CA ARG A 382 7.50 -32.13 11.82
C ARG A 382 9.01 -32.24 12.12
N ASP A 383 9.81 -31.63 11.27
CA ASP A 383 11.29 -31.66 11.41
C ASP A 383 11.76 -30.93 12.68
N LEU A 384 11.06 -29.88 13.08
CA LEU A 384 11.24 -29.17 14.35
C LEU A 384 10.74 -29.97 15.59
N GLY A 385 10.15 -31.16 15.40
CA GLY A 385 9.70 -32.02 16.46
C GLY A 385 8.40 -31.58 17.16
N VAL A 386 7.58 -30.74 16.49
CA VAL A 386 6.24 -30.38 16.98
C VAL A 386 5.34 -31.62 16.95
N LYS A 387 4.77 -31.98 18.08
CA LYS A 387 3.97 -33.20 18.20
C LYS A 387 2.61 -33.03 17.52
N SER A 388 2.22 -34.03 16.72
CA SER A 388 0.84 -34.19 16.29
C SER A 388 -0.03 -34.62 17.46
N ASP A 389 -1.32 -34.30 17.39
CA ASP A 389 -2.27 -34.80 18.40
C ASP A 389 -2.38 -36.36 18.27
N SER A 390 -1.79 -37.06 19.22
CA SER A 390 -1.65 -38.53 19.21
C SER A 390 -2.98 -39.28 19.32
N VAL A 391 -4.08 -38.59 19.69
CA VAL A 391 -5.40 -39.19 19.89
C VAL A 391 -6.15 -39.38 18.58
N THR A 392 -5.88 -38.54 17.56
CA THR A 392 -6.65 -38.52 16.32
C THR A 392 -5.89 -38.96 15.08
N ASN A 393 -4.59 -39.24 15.19
CA ASN A 393 -3.68 -39.52 14.05
C ASN A 393 -3.74 -38.46 12.93
N LYS A 394 -4.19 -37.23 13.27
CA LYS A 394 -4.27 -36.10 12.36
C LYS A 394 -2.92 -35.36 12.31
N SER A 395 -2.60 -34.86 11.13
CA SER A 395 -1.45 -33.95 10.92
C SER A 395 -1.46 -32.80 11.93
N VAL A 396 -0.28 -32.29 12.29
CA VAL A 396 -0.15 -31.08 13.11
C VAL A 396 -1.07 -30.00 12.55
N PRO A 397 -1.98 -29.42 13.35
CA PRO A 397 -2.85 -28.36 12.87
C PRO A 397 -1.99 -27.10 12.61
N TYR A 398 -1.55 -26.94 11.37
CA TYR A 398 -0.64 -25.84 11.00
C TYR A 398 -1.20 -24.46 11.37
N GLN A 399 -2.53 -24.27 11.29
CA GLN A 399 -3.20 -23.03 11.61
C GLN A 399 -2.91 -22.52 13.04
N LYS A 400 -2.55 -23.41 13.95
CA LYS A 400 -2.14 -23.03 15.31
C LYS A 400 -0.82 -22.26 15.33
N TYR A 401 0.06 -22.53 14.38
CA TYR A 401 1.41 -21.99 14.30
C TYR A 401 1.62 -21.07 13.09
N TYR A 402 0.70 -21.12 12.13
CA TYR A 402 0.64 -20.29 10.92
C TYR A 402 -0.80 -19.87 10.65
N PRO A 403 -1.30 -18.81 11.33
CA PRO A 403 -2.73 -18.46 11.33
C PRO A 403 -3.18 -17.56 10.18
N HIS A 404 -2.28 -17.08 9.33
CA HIS A 404 -2.58 -16.15 8.24
C HIS A 404 -2.31 -16.72 6.85
N SER A 405 -2.72 -16.01 5.81
CA SER A 405 -2.42 -16.35 4.42
C SER A 405 -0.94 -16.13 4.09
N VAL A 406 -0.48 -16.71 2.98
CA VAL A 406 0.90 -16.50 2.50
C VAL A 406 1.13 -15.10 1.95
N GLY A 407 0.08 -14.33 1.72
CA GLY A 407 0.16 -12.98 1.17
C GLY A 407 -1.18 -12.45 0.69
N HIS A 408 -1.15 -11.22 0.23
CA HIS A 408 -2.29 -10.45 -0.27
C HIS A 408 -1.88 -9.55 -1.43
N TRP A 409 -2.88 -9.02 -2.16
CA TRP A 409 -2.64 -8.00 -3.17
C TRP A 409 -2.14 -6.71 -2.51
N LEU A 410 -1.18 -6.06 -3.17
CA LEU A 410 -0.52 -4.84 -2.70
C LEU A 410 -0.65 -3.74 -3.75
N GLY A 411 -0.72 -2.47 -3.34
CA GLY A 411 -0.81 -1.37 -4.30
C GLY A 411 -0.95 0.01 -3.66
N MET A 412 -2.08 0.68 -3.87
CA MET A 412 -2.39 1.92 -3.16
C MET A 412 -2.75 1.66 -1.70
N ASP A 413 -3.33 0.51 -1.41
CA ASP A 413 -3.61 0.04 -0.05
C ASP A 413 -2.71 -1.15 0.28
N THR A 414 -2.40 -1.34 1.56
CA THR A 414 -1.63 -2.50 2.04
C THR A 414 -2.38 -3.79 1.72
N HIS A 415 -3.62 -3.94 2.14
CA HIS A 415 -4.51 -5.00 1.67
C HIS A 415 -5.31 -4.45 0.47
N ASP A 416 -4.65 -4.39 -0.68
CA ASP A 416 -5.20 -3.80 -1.90
C ASP A 416 -6.27 -4.69 -2.55
N THR A 417 -7.25 -4.06 -3.16
CA THR A 417 -8.26 -4.72 -4.02
C THR A 417 -8.93 -5.98 -3.44
N PRO A 418 -9.47 -5.95 -2.20
CA PRO A 418 -10.01 -7.14 -1.53
C PRO A 418 -11.23 -7.79 -2.22
N SER A 419 -11.84 -7.14 -3.22
CA SER A 419 -12.88 -7.76 -4.04
C SER A 419 -12.33 -8.72 -5.10
N VAL A 420 -11.02 -8.69 -5.36
CA VAL A 420 -10.36 -9.65 -6.26
C VAL A 420 -9.93 -10.85 -5.43
N SER A 421 -10.49 -12.01 -5.75
CA SER A 421 -10.19 -13.25 -5.03
C SER A 421 -8.70 -13.59 -5.07
N THR A 422 -8.18 -14.11 -3.97
CA THR A 422 -6.82 -14.71 -3.92
C THR A 422 -6.69 -15.96 -4.79
N SER A 423 -7.81 -16.55 -5.23
CA SER A 423 -7.84 -17.63 -6.23
C SER A 423 -7.78 -17.12 -7.68
N SER A 424 -7.78 -15.80 -7.89
CA SER A 424 -7.55 -15.24 -9.23
C SER A 424 -6.10 -15.47 -9.63
N ALA A 425 -5.89 -15.89 -10.87
CA ALA A 425 -4.55 -16.10 -11.41
C ALA A 425 -3.77 -14.77 -11.49
N ILE A 426 -2.54 -14.76 -10.98
CA ILE A 426 -1.61 -13.64 -11.11
C ILE A 426 -1.48 -13.28 -12.60
N ALA A 427 -1.63 -12.02 -12.92
CA ALA A 427 -1.55 -11.47 -14.26
C ALA A 427 -0.45 -10.40 -14.35
N LYS A 428 -0.14 -9.96 -15.58
CA LYS A 428 0.74 -8.82 -15.82
C LYS A 428 0.24 -7.59 -15.05
N GLY A 429 1.12 -6.85 -14.41
CA GLY A 429 0.82 -5.71 -13.58
C GLY A 429 0.32 -6.04 -12.17
N CYS A 430 0.14 -7.30 -11.79
CA CYS A 430 -0.18 -7.64 -10.40
C CYS A 430 1.00 -7.36 -9.46
N ALA A 431 0.68 -6.90 -8.25
CA ALA A 431 1.64 -6.79 -7.15
C ALA A 431 1.02 -7.40 -5.88
N PHE A 432 1.85 -8.08 -5.07
CA PHE A 432 1.40 -8.85 -3.91
C PHE A 432 2.56 -9.12 -2.95
N THR A 433 2.24 -9.61 -1.74
CA THR A 433 3.21 -10.05 -0.74
C THR A 433 3.39 -11.56 -0.74
N ILE A 434 4.54 -12.03 -0.26
CA ILE A 434 4.80 -13.42 0.14
C ILE A 434 5.41 -13.38 1.54
N GLU A 435 4.64 -13.83 2.55
CA GLU A 435 4.91 -13.57 3.98
C GLU A 435 4.70 -14.79 4.90
N PRO A 436 5.22 -15.98 4.61
CA PRO A 436 5.05 -17.10 5.52
C PRO A 436 5.67 -16.83 6.88
N GLY A 437 5.09 -17.42 7.94
CA GLY A 437 5.58 -17.28 9.30
C GLY A 437 5.28 -18.49 10.18
N LEU A 438 6.03 -18.63 11.27
CA LEU A 438 5.79 -19.59 12.34
C LEU A 438 5.84 -18.92 13.71
N TYR A 439 4.86 -19.22 14.55
CA TYR A 439 4.68 -18.59 15.87
C TYR A 439 4.44 -19.68 16.92
N PHE A 440 5.39 -19.87 17.82
CA PHE A 440 5.34 -20.96 18.82
C PHE A 440 4.89 -20.45 20.18
N PRO A 441 3.65 -20.78 20.65
CA PRO A 441 3.16 -20.36 21.95
C PRO A 441 4.09 -20.79 23.10
N VAL A 442 4.20 -19.95 24.13
CA VAL A 442 5.13 -20.15 25.26
C VAL A 442 4.76 -21.36 26.10
N ASP A 443 3.47 -21.66 26.18
CA ASP A 443 2.87 -22.67 27.07
C ASP A 443 2.39 -23.93 26.33
N ASP A 444 2.64 -24.05 25.03
CA ASP A 444 2.19 -25.19 24.26
C ASP A 444 3.05 -26.44 24.51
N PRO A 445 2.49 -27.52 25.15
CA PRO A 445 3.24 -28.73 25.44
C PRO A 445 3.59 -29.54 24.18
N ALA A 446 2.91 -29.34 23.04
CA ALA A 446 3.23 -29.98 21.79
C ALA A 446 4.51 -29.45 21.15
N VAL A 447 4.91 -28.22 21.52
CA VAL A 447 6.10 -27.57 21.01
C VAL A 447 7.32 -27.92 21.86
N PRO A 448 8.46 -28.31 21.26
CA PRO A 448 9.72 -28.46 22.00
C PRO A 448 10.06 -27.23 22.83
N LYS A 449 10.49 -27.40 24.06
CA LYS A 449 10.71 -26.28 25.00
C LYS A 449 11.64 -25.19 24.45
N ALA A 450 12.64 -25.59 23.66
CA ALA A 450 13.60 -24.66 23.06
C ALA A 450 13.01 -23.73 22.00
N LEU A 451 11.88 -24.09 21.40
CA LEU A 451 11.22 -23.32 20.33
C LEU A 451 10.14 -22.37 20.88
N ARG A 452 9.65 -22.61 22.11
CA ARG A 452 8.55 -21.83 22.68
C ARG A 452 8.92 -20.35 22.82
N GLY A 453 8.01 -19.49 22.43
CA GLY A 453 8.22 -18.02 22.48
C GLY A 453 8.92 -17.46 21.24
N ILE A 454 9.27 -18.30 20.26
CA ILE A 454 9.87 -17.84 18.99
C ILE A 454 8.76 -17.58 17.97
N GLY A 455 8.76 -16.37 17.40
CA GLY A 455 7.98 -15.99 16.23
C GLY A 455 8.90 -15.49 15.13
N VAL A 456 8.69 -15.98 13.90
CA VAL A 456 9.44 -15.60 12.71
C VAL A 456 8.47 -15.37 11.56
N ARG A 457 8.59 -14.25 10.85
CA ARG A 457 7.97 -13.97 9.54
C ARG A 457 9.02 -13.39 8.63
N ILE A 458 8.97 -13.76 7.35
CA ILE A 458 9.82 -13.24 6.28
C ILE A 458 8.88 -12.86 5.14
N GLU A 459 8.94 -11.61 4.71
CA GLU A 459 8.02 -11.06 3.73
C GLU A 459 8.72 -10.21 2.68
N ASP A 460 8.38 -10.45 1.44
CA ASP A 460 8.79 -9.64 0.31
C ASP A 460 7.60 -9.12 -0.49
N ASN A 461 7.80 -7.95 -1.10
CA ASN A 461 6.91 -7.38 -2.11
C ASN A 461 7.34 -7.88 -3.49
N LEU A 462 6.39 -8.48 -4.21
CA LEU A 462 6.57 -8.96 -5.57
C LEU A 462 5.69 -8.19 -6.54
N ALA A 463 6.18 -7.99 -7.75
CA ALA A 463 5.39 -7.42 -8.83
C ALA A 463 5.68 -8.12 -10.16
N VAL A 464 4.66 -8.18 -11.01
CA VAL A 464 4.78 -8.65 -12.40
C VAL A 464 4.89 -7.45 -13.32
N ASP A 465 5.95 -7.39 -14.10
CA ASP A 465 6.11 -6.33 -15.10
C ASP A 465 4.89 -6.30 -16.04
N PRO A 466 4.24 -5.14 -16.21
CA PRO A 466 3.00 -5.05 -16.99
C PRO A 466 3.20 -5.27 -18.50
N VAL A 467 4.44 -5.17 -19.00
CA VAL A 467 4.77 -5.34 -20.42
C VAL A 467 5.33 -6.72 -20.69
N THR A 468 6.41 -7.09 -19.99
CA THR A 468 7.11 -8.37 -20.23
C THR A 468 6.41 -9.54 -19.57
N GLY A 469 5.80 -9.35 -18.40
CA GLY A 469 5.24 -10.42 -17.57
C GLY A 469 6.29 -11.10 -16.69
N GLU A 470 7.49 -10.54 -16.60
CA GLU A 470 8.53 -11.05 -15.71
C GLU A 470 8.21 -10.70 -14.25
N MET A 471 8.52 -11.63 -13.35
CA MET A 471 8.36 -11.45 -11.90
C MET A 471 9.59 -10.77 -11.33
N GLU A 472 9.37 -9.74 -10.50
CA GLU A 472 10.41 -9.03 -9.77
C GLU A 472 10.11 -9.03 -8.27
N VAL A 473 11.11 -9.34 -7.46
CA VAL A 473 11.06 -9.14 -6.00
C VAL A 473 11.52 -7.72 -5.73
N LEU A 474 10.58 -6.82 -5.46
CA LEU A 474 10.86 -5.39 -5.30
C LEU A 474 11.75 -5.11 -4.07
N SER A 475 11.65 -5.93 -3.05
CA SER A 475 12.37 -5.81 -1.77
C SER A 475 13.69 -6.61 -1.72
N ALA A 476 14.14 -7.18 -2.84
CA ALA A 476 15.34 -8.05 -2.92
C ALA A 476 16.64 -7.41 -2.38
N ALA A 477 16.72 -6.08 -2.34
CA ALA A 477 17.90 -5.37 -1.79
C ALA A 477 17.99 -5.44 -0.24
N LEU A 478 16.96 -5.97 0.44
CA LEU A 478 16.98 -6.30 1.85
C LEU A 478 17.02 -7.84 1.99
N PRO A 479 18.13 -8.45 2.40
CA PRO A 479 18.30 -9.90 2.34
C PRO A 479 17.29 -10.65 3.21
N VAL A 480 16.98 -11.88 2.79
CA VAL A 480 16.16 -12.86 3.52
C VAL A 480 16.96 -14.05 4.02
N GLY A 481 18.09 -14.37 3.39
CA GLY A 481 18.97 -15.46 3.80
C GLY A 481 19.50 -15.24 5.22
N ARG A 482 19.36 -16.23 6.10
CA ARG A 482 19.72 -16.09 7.53
C ARG A 482 21.15 -15.57 7.73
N ARG A 483 22.13 -16.12 7.01
CA ARG A 483 23.54 -15.68 7.09
C ARG A 483 23.74 -14.27 6.57
N GLU A 484 23.06 -13.92 5.47
CA GLU A 484 23.12 -12.59 4.87
C GLU A 484 22.49 -11.54 5.80
N VAL A 485 21.40 -11.88 6.51
CA VAL A 485 20.80 -11.02 7.54
C VAL A 485 21.77 -10.80 8.70
N GLU A 486 22.41 -11.87 9.20
CA GLU A 486 23.44 -11.75 10.28
C GLU A 486 24.62 -10.88 9.84
N GLU A 487 25.10 -11.06 8.60
CA GLU A 487 26.20 -10.28 8.02
C GLU A 487 25.80 -8.80 7.89
N LEU A 488 24.61 -8.51 7.34
CA LEU A 488 24.09 -7.16 7.22
C LEU A 488 23.98 -6.46 8.58
N VAL A 489 23.37 -7.11 9.56
CA VAL A 489 23.24 -6.56 10.93
C VAL A 489 24.62 -6.26 11.53
N ARG A 490 25.58 -7.16 11.34
CA ARG A 490 26.97 -6.98 11.82
C ARG A 490 27.68 -5.81 11.11
N GLU A 491 27.50 -5.68 9.80
CA GLU A 491 28.09 -4.59 9.02
C GLU A 491 27.53 -3.23 9.40
N LEU A 492 26.21 -3.14 9.56
CA LEU A 492 25.54 -1.89 9.91
C LEU A 492 25.90 -1.37 11.29
N ARG A 493 26.30 -2.26 12.23
CA ARG A 493 26.65 -1.92 13.60
C ARG A 493 28.13 -1.63 13.82
N ARG A 494 28.99 -1.86 12.82
CA ARG A 494 30.40 -1.44 12.81
C ARG A 494 30.52 0.05 12.50
#